data_02ec7f644c37c05e3d2c108753924cb3
#
_entry.id   02ec7f644c37c05e3d2c108753924cb3
#
_cell.length_a   1.000
_cell.length_b   1.000
_cell.length_c   1.000
_cell.angle_alpha   90.00
_cell.angle_beta   90.00
_cell.angle_gamma   90.00
#
_symmetry.space_group_name_H-M   'P 1'
#
loop_
_entity.id
_entity.type
_entity.pdbx_description
1 polymer ?
#
loop_
_entity_poly.entity_id
_entity_poly.type
_entity_poly.pdbx_seq_one_letter_code
_entity_poly.pdbx_strand_id
1 'polypeptide(L)'
;YGQYIFNNPATEFTTVKNDIFDGTLDAEGKANFMLKLPAATNAPGMLNATLTSRVFEPGGDASIYTQSIPFSPFSSYVGINLNQPKGKYIETDQDHVFDIVTVNAEGQLVNRSNLEYKIYRISWSWWWENRDESFGTYVNSSSITPVASGNIQTTGGKATFKFRINYPDWGRYLIYVKDKESGHATGGTVYICLLYTSDAADDRISV
;
A
#
# COMPACT_ATOMS: atom_id res chain seq x y z
N TYR A 1 -10.31 -6.47 -7.71
CA TYR A 1 -9.92 -5.26 -6.95
C TYR A 1 -8.76 -4.46 -7.60
N GLY A 2 -8.57 -4.56 -8.93
CA GLY A 2 -7.44 -3.95 -9.63
C GLY A 2 -7.34 -2.43 -9.56
N GLN A 3 -8.38 -1.74 -9.11
CA GLN A 3 -8.39 -0.29 -8.88
C GLN A 3 -8.02 0.12 -7.45
N TYR A 4 -7.90 -0.85 -6.53
CA TYR A 4 -7.55 -0.59 -5.14
C TYR A 4 -6.05 -0.79 -4.90
N ILE A 5 -5.48 0.06 -4.06
CA ILE A 5 -4.12 -0.04 -3.56
C ILE A 5 -4.18 -0.78 -2.23
N PHE A 6 -3.39 -1.85 -2.07
CA PHE A 6 -3.28 -2.64 -0.84
C PHE A 6 -1.87 -2.56 -0.23
N ASN A 7 -1.04 -1.68 -0.74
CA ASN A 7 0.33 -1.52 -0.29
C ASN A 7 0.44 -0.42 0.76
N ASN A 8 1.19 -0.69 1.84
CA ASN A 8 1.50 0.31 2.86
C ASN A 8 2.67 1.18 2.41
N PRO A 9 2.45 2.45 2.05
CA PRO A 9 3.52 3.32 1.59
C PRO A 9 4.44 3.81 2.72
N ALA A 10 4.06 3.55 3.99
CA ALA A 10 4.84 3.94 5.17
C ALA A 10 5.78 2.84 5.66
N THR A 11 5.89 1.74 4.92
CA THR A 11 6.71 0.59 5.32
C THR A 11 7.73 0.27 4.25
N GLU A 12 8.99 0.18 4.64
CA GLU A 12 10.06 -0.38 3.82
C GLU A 12 10.18 -1.86 4.08
N PHE A 13 10.16 -2.64 3.01
CA PHE A 13 10.29 -4.08 3.08
C PHE A 13 11.54 -4.53 2.33
N THR A 14 12.43 -5.20 3.05
CA THR A 14 13.61 -5.83 2.45
C THR A 14 13.40 -7.32 2.34
N THR A 15 13.62 -7.87 1.13
CA THR A 15 13.55 -9.30 0.90
C THR A 15 14.65 -10.02 1.71
N VAL A 16 14.26 -10.98 2.52
CA VAL A 16 15.18 -11.83 3.29
C VAL A 16 15.33 -13.17 2.57
N LYS A 17 16.57 -13.62 2.43
CA LYS A 17 16.90 -14.92 1.87
C LYS A 17 17.55 -15.76 2.97
N ASN A 18 16.99 -16.93 3.24
CA ASN A 18 17.50 -17.88 4.22
C ASN A 18 17.61 -19.28 3.59
N ASP A 19 18.68 -19.99 3.91
CA ASP A 19 18.76 -21.41 3.65
C ASP A 19 17.96 -22.14 4.73
N ILE A 20 17.00 -22.98 4.31
CA ILE A 20 16.01 -23.58 5.20
C ILE A 20 16.20 -25.07 5.39
N PHE A 21 16.91 -25.71 4.47
CA PHE A 21 17.21 -27.14 4.51
C PHE A 21 18.51 -27.41 3.75
N ASP A 22 19.37 -28.20 4.37
CA ASP A 22 20.54 -28.84 3.75
C ASP A 22 20.58 -30.29 4.25
N GLY A 23 20.63 -31.24 3.33
CA GLY A 23 20.58 -32.64 3.65
C GLY A 23 20.63 -33.55 2.44
N THR A 24 20.50 -34.86 2.67
CA THR A 24 20.52 -35.88 1.61
C THR A 24 19.12 -36.41 1.36
N LEU A 25 18.88 -36.86 0.12
CA LEU A 25 17.66 -37.61 -0.23
C LEU A 25 17.75 -39.05 0.29
N ASP A 26 16.60 -39.62 0.60
CA ASP A 26 16.49 -41.05 0.95
C ASP A 26 16.68 -41.95 -0.29
N ALA A 27 16.58 -43.28 -0.12
CA ALA A 27 16.75 -44.25 -1.18
C ALA A 27 15.69 -44.13 -2.31
N GLU A 28 14.54 -43.53 -1.98
CA GLU A 28 13.44 -43.23 -2.91
C GLU A 28 13.58 -41.84 -3.57
N GLY A 29 14.66 -41.13 -3.30
CA GLY A 29 14.91 -39.79 -3.83
C GLY A 29 14.06 -38.67 -3.21
N LYS A 30 13.63 -38.85 -1.94
CA LYS A 30 12.77 -37.90 -1.22
C LYS A 30 13.50 -37.26 -0.05
N ALA A 31 13.13 -36.05 0.29
CA ALA A 31 13.44 -35.38 1.54
C ALA A 31 12.19 -34.73 2.11
N ASN A 32 11.97 -34.88 3.42
CA ASN A 32 10.86 -34.27 4.13
C ASN A 32 11.42 -33.28 5.16
N PHE A 33 10.98 -32.06 5.12
CA PHE A 33 11.37 -31.05 6.11
C PHE A 33 10.21 -30.13 6.42
N MET A 34 10.25 -29.52 7.59
CA MET A 34 9.25 -28.54 8.02
C MET A 34 9.73 -27.13 7.69
N LEU A 35 9.00 -26.46 6.79
CA LEU A 35 9.24 -25.07 6.46
C LEU A 35 8.67 -24.16 7.55
N LYS A 36 9.54 -23.40 8.22
CA LYS A 36 9.13 -22.30 9.09
C LYS A 36 9.45 -20.97 8.39
N LEU A 37 8.41 -20.28 7.97
CA LEU A 37 8.57 -18.94 7.43
C LEU A 37 8.87 -17.94 8.56
N PRO A 38 9.82 -17.02 8.38
CA PRO A 38 10.08 -15.96 9.37
C PRO A 38 8.87 -15.04 9.50
N ALA A 39 8.70 -14.46 10.68
CA ALA A 39 7.68 -13.43 10.87
C ALA A 39 7.98 -12.22 9.98
N ALA A 40 7.04 -11.82 9.14
CA ALA A 40 7.17 -10.64 8.28
C ALA A 40 6.63 -9.41 9.02
N THR A 41 7.42 -8.87 9.95
CA THR A 41 6.99 -7.77 10.85
C THR A 41 6.73 -6.45 10.12
N ASN A 42 7.38 -6.24 8.97
CA ASN A 42 7.27 -5.01 8.18
C ASN A 42 6.74 -5.28 6.77
N ALA A 43 5.76 -6.19 6.65
CA ALA A 43 5.17 -6.45 5.36
C ALA A 43 4.33 -5.25 4.88
N PRO A 44 4.53 -4.74 3.67
CA PRO A 44 3.71 -3.67 3.13
C PRO A 44 2.32 -4.13 2.70
N GLY A 45 2.13 -5.44 2.55
CA GLY A 45 0.90 -6.09 2.10
C GLY A 45 1.07 -7.59 2.03
N MET A 46 0.36 -8.24 1.11
CA MET A 46 0.57 -9.66 0.81
C MET A 46 1.95 -9.86 0.17
N LEU A 47 2.65 -10.90 0.60
CA LEU A 47 3.99 -11.24 0.14
C LEU A 47 3.96 -12.49 -0.74
N ASN A 48 5.06 -12.72 -1.44
CA ASN A 48 5.35 -13.99 -2.10
C ASN A 48 6.59 -14.63 -1.47
N ALA A 49 6.44 -15.84 -0.98
CA ALA A 49 7.56 -16.67 -0.56
C ALA A 49 8.06 -17.46 -1.76
N THR A 50 9.31 -17.24 -2.16
CA THR A 50 9.93 -17.97 -3.26
C THR A 50 10.84 -19.04 -2.69
N LEU A 51 10.49 -20.31 -2.93
CA LEU A 51 11.26 -21.49 -2.54
C LEU A 51 12.07 -21.95 -3.75
N THR A 52 13.40 -22.00 -3.60
CA THR A 52 14.31 -22.56 -4.60
C THR A 52 14.94 -23.84 -4.06
N SER A 53 14.64 -24.96 -4.68
CA SER A 53 15.24 -26.25 -4.38
C SER A 53 16.39 -26.54 -5.33
N ARG A 54 17.50 -27.04 -4.81
CA ARG A 54 18.65 -27.49 -5.60
C ARG A 54 18.97 -28.92 -5.20
N VAL A 55 18.90 -29.83 -6.14
CA VAL A 55 19.26 -31.23 -5.95
C VAL A 55 20.55 -31.51 -6.74
N PHE A 56 21.60 -31.89 -6.02
CA PHE A 56 22.90 -32.19 -6.60
C PHE A 56 23.03 -33.69 -6.86
N GLU A 57 23.55 -34.04 -8.02
CA GLU A 57 23.94 -35.39 -8.35
C GLU A 57 25.38 -35.67 -7.90
N PRO A 58 25.80 -36.93 -7.73
CA PRO A 58 27.18 -37.27 -7.35
C PRO A 58 28.25 -36.71 -8.31
N GLY A 59 27.90 -36.41 -9.54
CA GLY A 59 28.75 -35.78 -10.54
C GLY A 59 28.94 -34.27 -10.40
N GLY A 60 28.22 -33.63 -9.49
CA GLY A 60 28.29 -32.18 -9.24
C GLY A 60 27.28 -31.34 -10.04
N ASP A 61 26.51 -31.93 -10.93
CA ASP A 61 25.42 -31.26 -11.63
C ASP A 61 24.23 -31.03 -10.67
N ALA A 62 23.49 -29.96 -10.91
CA ALA A 62 22.36 -29.61 -10.04
C ALA A 62 21.08 -29.39 -10.86
N SER A 63 20.02 -30.02 -10.41
CA SER A 63 18.65 -29.71 -10.83
C SER A 63 18.07 -28.64 -9.93
N ILE A 64 17.57 -27.54 -10.54
CA ILE A 64 17.03 -26.39 -9.82
C ILE A 64 15.54 -26.28 -10.11
N TYR A 65 14.74 -26.18 -9.05
CA TYR A 65 13.31 -25.92 -9.15
C TYR A 65 12.93 -24.73 -8.26
N THR A 66 12.13 -23.81 -8.81
CA THR A 66 11.67 -22.61 -8.10
C THR A 66 10.15 -22.57 -8.09
N GLN A 67 9.58 -22.39 -6.89
CA GLN A 67 8.15 -22.24 -6.67
C GLN A 67 7.88 -20.96 -5.89
N SER A 68 6.85 -20.21 -6.29
CA SER A 68 6.36 -19.03 -5.55
C SER A 68 5.02 -19.37 -4.90
N ILE A 69 4.91 -19.05 -3.62
CA ILE A 69 3.72 -19.30 -2.79
C ILE A 69 3.27 -17.98 -2.19
N PRO A 70 1.99 -17.58 -2.35
CA PRO A 70 1.46 -16.40 -1.65
C PRO A 70 1.58 -16.58 -0.13
N PHE A 71 2.09 -15.56 0.54
CA PHE A 71 2.23 -15.53 1.98
C PHE A 71 1.46 -14.33 2.55
N SER A 72 0.49 -14.62 3.41
CA SER A 72 -0.38 -13.63 4.04
C SER A 72 0.08 -13.34 5.47
N PRO A 73 0.77 -12.21 5.73
CA PRO A 73 1.17 -11.84 7.09
C PRO A 73 0.02 -11.25 7.93
N PHE A 74 -1.09 -10.86 7.30
CA PHE A 74 -2.23 -10.24 7.98
C PHE A 74 -3.48 -11.11 7.88
N SER A 75 -4.35 -11.03 8.88
CA SER A 75 -5.65 -11.71 8.89
C SER A 75 -6.66 -11.06 7.92
N SER A 76 -6.46 -9.81 7.58
CA SER A 76 -7.21 -9.07 6.58
C SER A 76 -6.42 -7.90 6.03
N TYR A 77 -6.86 -7.41 4.89
CA TYR A 77 -6.24 -6.33 4.15
C TYR A 77 -7.24 -5.21 3.91
N VAL A 78 -6.82 -3.97 4.14
CA VAL A 78 -7.55 -2.79 3.73
C VAL A 78 -6.99 -2.29 2.41
N GLY A 79 -7.87 -2.00 1.46
CA GLY A 79 -7.52 -1.40 0.16
C GLY A 79 -8.19 -0.04 0.01
N ILE A 80 -7.52 0.89 -0.66
CA ILE A 80 -8.04 2.22 -0.98
C ILE A 80 -8.07 2.44 -2.49
N ASN A 81 -9.19 2.95 -2.99
CA ASN A 81 -9.28 3.53 -4.32
C ASN A 81 -9.37 5.05 -4.18
N LEU A 82 -8.38 5.73 -4.73
CA LEU A 82 -8.28 7.20 -4.66
C LEU A 82 -9.20 7.90 -5.65
N ASN A 83 -9.91 7.14 -6.50
CA ASN A 83 -10.81 7.64 -7.56
C ASN A 83 -10.16 8.74 -8.44
N GLN A 84 -8.83 8.72 -8.51
CA GLN A 84 -8.05 9.66 -9.28
C GLN A 84 -7.96 9.20 -10.73
N PRO A 85 -8.35 10.00 -11.71
CA PRO A 85 -8.12 9.69 -13.12
C PRO A 85 -6.62 9.50 -13.37
N LYS A 86 -6.24 8.48 -14.15
CA LYS A 86 -4.83 8.18 -14.44
C LYS A 86 -4.12 9.44 -14.99
N GLY A 87 -3.04 9.84 -14.31
CA GLY A 87 -2.19 10.98 -14.71
C GLY A 87 -2.83 12.36 -14.51
N LYS A 88 -3.96 12.45 -13.80
CA LYS A 88 -4.63 13.72 -13.52
C LYS A 88 -4.56 14.06 -12.04
N TYR A 89 -4.62 15.35 -11.77
CA TYR A 89 -4.82 15.92 -10.46
C TYR A 89 -6.32 15.94 -10.10
N ILE A 90 -6.62 16.11 -8.83
CA ILE A 90 -7.95 16.46 -8.34
C ILE A 90 -7.96 17.93 -7.95
N GLU A 91 -9.14 18.54 -7.87
CA GLU A 91 -9.28 20.00 -7.78
C GLU A 91 -9.55 20.46 -6.35
N THR A 92 -9.11 21.68 -6.00
CA THR A 92 -9.52 22.34 -4.75
C THR A 92 -11.02 22.67 -4.78
N ASP A 93 -11.58 23.00 -3.63
CA ASP A 93 -12.94 23.49 -3.44
C ASP A 93 -14.06 22.50 -3.80
N GLN A 94 -13.69 21.23 -3.97
CA GLN A 94 -14.60 20.11 -4.25
C GLN A 94 -14.46 19.01 -3.22
N ASP A 95 -15.54 18.24 -3.04
CA ASP A 95 -15.55 17.01 -2.25
C ASP A 95 -15.02 15.85 -3.07
N HIS A 96 -13.93 15.24 -2.61
CA HIS A 96 -13.37 14.02 -3.20
C HIS A 96 -13.78 12.81 -2.36
N VAL A 97 -14.27 11.78 -3.04
CA VAL A 97 -14.70 10.54 -2.39
C VAL A 97 -13.62 9.49 -2.61
N PHE A 98 -13.19 8.87 -1.51
CA PHE A 98 -12.27 7.74 -1.54
C PHE A 98 -13.00 6.47 -1.12
N ASP A 99 -12.82 5.40 -1.89
CA ASP A 99 -13.46 4.11 -1.62
C ASP A 99 -12.49 3.20 -0.85
N ILE A 100 -13.03 2.54 0.16
CA ILE A 100 -12.34 1.56 0.99
C ILE A 100 -12.95 0.19 0.75
N VAL A 101 -12.08 -0.82 0.69
CA VAL A 101 -12.46 -2.23 0.70
C VAL A 101 -11.64 -2.97 1.75
N THR A 102 -12.27 -3.94 2.42
CA THR A 102 -11.58 -4.83 3.35
C THR A 102 -11.83 -6.29 2.95
N VAL A 103 -10.74 -7.04 2.80
CA VAL A 103 -10.77 -8.42 2.32
C VAL A 103 -9.90 -9.33 3.19
N ASN A 104 -10.19 -10.63 3.21
CA ASN A 104 -9.30 -11.65 3.78
C ASN A 104 -8.20 -12.04 2.77
N ALA A 105 -7.38 -13.01 3.13
CA ALA A 105 -6.28 -13.50 2.28
C ALA A 105 -6.76 -14.11 0.95
N GLU A 106 -7.98 -14.65 0.93
CA GLU A 106 -8.62 -15.24 -0.26
C GLU A 106 -9.34 -14.21 -1.13
N GLY A 107 -9.31 -12.92 -0.73
CA GLY A 107 -9.98 -11.83 -1.45
C GLY A 107 -11.48 -11.73 -1.20
N GLN A 108 -12.01 -12.41 -0.19
CA GLN A 108 -13.41 -12.29 0.21
C GLN A 108 -13.62 -11.07 1.08
N LEU A 109 -14.74 -10.38 0.89
CA LEU A 109 -15.10 -9.19 1.65
C LEU A 109 -15.32 -9.52 3.14
N VAL A 110 -14.72 -8.75 4.03
CA VAL A 110 -14.87 -8.87 5.49
C VAL A 110 -15.19 -7.50 6.10
N ASN A 111 -16.05 -7.48 7.12
CA ASN A 111 -16.35 -6.26 7.84
C ASN A 111 -15.24 -5.92 8.83
N ARG A 112 -14.92 -4.63 8.94
CA ARG A 112 -14.00 -4.08 9.93
C ARG A 112 -14.63 -2.85 10.58
N SER A 113 -14.57 -2.79 11.90
CA SER A 113 -15.16 -1.71 12.70
C SER A 113 -14.15 -0.65 13.13
N ASN A 114 -12.85 -0.93 12.99
CA ASN A 114 -11.80 -0.09 13.55
C ASN A 114 -10.74 0.28 12.51
N LEU A 115 -11.19 0.92 11.42
CA LEU A 115 -10.31 1.53 10.43
C LEU A 115 -10.07 2.99 10.81
N GLU A 116 -8.81 3.43 10.82
CA GLU A 116 -8.41 4.82 10.99
C GLU A 116 -7.87 5.37 9.70
N TYR A 117 -8.37 6.53 9.24
CA TYR A 117 -7.73 7.25 8.15
C TYR A 117 -7.01 8.50 8.67
N LYS A 118 -5.91 8.84 8.01
CA LYS A 118 -5.14 10.06 8.23
C LYS A 118 -4.72 10.63 6.89
N ILE A 119 -4.83 11.94 6.76
CA ILE A 119 -4.43 12.66 5.57
C ILE A 119 -3.34 13.65 5.93
N TYR A 120 -2.21 13.56 5.25
CA TYR A 120 -1.05 14.42 5.49
C TYR A 120 -0.77 15.27 4.27
N ARG A 121 -0.52 16.56 4.48
CA ARG A 121 0.05 17.42 3.46
C ARG A 121 1.55 17.16 3.36
N ILE A 122 2.04 16.79 2.19
CA ILE A 122 3.45 16.52 1.95
C ILE A 122 4.12 17.85 1.58
N SER A 123 5.13 18.26 2.36
CA SER A 123 5.90 19.45 2.03
C SER A 123 6.75 19.22 0.77
N TRP A 124 6.94 20.28 -0.02
CA TRP A 124 7.73 20.20 -1.24
C TRP A 124 9.20 19.85 -0.96
N SER A 125 9.80 20.40 0.11
CA SER A 125 11.15 20.09 0.55
C SER A 125 11.34 18.62 0.84
N TRP A 126 10.44 18.03 1.65
CA TRP A 126 10.50 16.61 1.97
C TRP A 126 10.37 15.74 0.71
N TRP A 127 9.43 16.07 -0.19
CA TRP A 127 9.24 15.32 -1.42
C TRP A 127 10.49 15.30 -2.30
N TRP A 128 11.23 16.40 -2.33
CA TRP A 128 12.43 16.51 -3.15
C TRP A 128 13.63 15.79 -2.55
N GLU A 129 13.77 15.84 -1.23
CA GLU A 129 14.87 15.24 -0.48
C GLU A 129 14.71 13.73 -0.29
N ASN A 130 13.47 13.22 -0.18
CA ASN A 130 13.16 11.83 0.17
C ASN A 130 12.36 11.12 -0.93
N ARG A 131 12.71 11.34 -2.15
CA ARG A 131 11.96 10.87 -3.33
C ARG A 131 11.78 9.35 -3.38
N ASP A 132 12.76 8.61 -2.88
CA ASP A 132 12.83 7.15 -2.87
C ASP A 132 12.60 6.54 -1.48
N GLU A 133 12.28 7.38 -0.48
CA GLU A 133 12.01 6.90 0.89
C GLU A 133 10.53 6.61 1.13
N SER A 134 10.29 5.73 2.10
CA SER A 134 8.91 5.44 2.54
C SER A 134 8.30 6.62 3.30
N PHE A 135 6.97 6.71 3.30
CA PHE A 135 6.24 7.68 4.10
C PHE A 135 6.22 7.37 5.60
N GLY A 136 7.05 6.43 6.06
CA GLY A 136 7.18 6.03 7.46
C GLY A 136 7.44 7.21 8.38
N THR A 137 8.31 8.13 7.97
CA THR A 137 8.63 9.36 8.69
C THR A 137 7.38 10.23 8.90
N TYR A 138 6.50 10.36 7.89
CA TYR A 138 5.25 11.12 8.00
C TYR A 138 4.24 10.46 8.94
N VAL A 139 4.03 9.17 8.77
CA VAL A 139 2.97 8.43 9.48
C VAL A 139 3.32 8.19 10.94
N ASN A 140 4.61 7.95 11.24
CA ASN A 140 5.08 7.58 12.58
C ASN A 140 5.61 8.77 13.40
N SER A 141 5.77 9.94 12.79
CA SER A 141 6.26 11.13 13.50
C SER A 141 5.17 11.74 14.38
N SER A 142 5.49 12.00 15.62
CA SER A 142 4.63 12.76 16.53
C SER A 142 4.61 14.28 16.23
N SER A 143 5.57 14.76 15.47
CA SER A 143 5.69 16.18 15.09
C SER A 143 4.90 16.55 13.84
N ILE A 144 4.46 15.57 13.05
CA ILE A 144 3.69 15.80 11.83
C ILE A 144 2.21 15.52 12.11
N THR A 145 1.42 16.58 12.13
CA THR A 145 -0.02 16.49 12.37
C THR A 145 -0.75 16.25 11.05
N PRO A 146 -1.66 15.26 10.97
CA PRO A 146 -2.52 15.10 9.81
C PRO A 146 -3.47 16.30 9.65
N VAL A 147 -3.73 16.71 8.43
CA VAL A 147 -4.70 17.78 8.10
C VAL A 147 -6.15 17.30 8.27
N ALA A 148 -6.37 16.01 8.20
CA ALA A 148 -7.65 15.36 8.53
C ALA A 148 -7.40 13.95 9.04
N SER A 149 -8.26 13.49 9.95
CA SER A 149 -8.26 12.11 10.44
C SER A 149 -9.66 11.72 10.90
N GLY A 150 -9.91 10.41 10.94
CA GLY A 150 -11.17 9.88 11.45
C GLY A 150 -11.19 8.37 11.49
N ASN A 151 -12.31 7.83 11.96
CA ASN A 151 -12.55 6.39 12.00
C ASN A 151 -13.63 6.02 10.98
N ILE A 152 -13.48 4.83 10.39
CA ILE A 152 -14.37 4.29 9.37
C ILE A 152 -14.74 2.87 9.75
N GLN A 153 -15.95 2.47 9.41
CA GLN A 153 -16.41 1.08 9.50
C GLN A 153 -16.82 0.61 8.11
N THR A 154 -16.53 -0.64 7.79
CA THR A 154 -16.99 -1.25 6.55
C THR A 154 -18.28 -2.04 6.79
N THR A 155 -19.21 -1.91 5.84
CA THR A 155 -20.44 -2.71 5.76
C THR A 155 -20.40 -3.50 4.46
N GLY A 156 -20.54 -4.82 4.56
CA GLY A 156 -20.29 -5.69 3.40
C GLY A 156 -18.86 -5.57 2.87
N GLY A 157 -17.86 -5.28 3.75
CA GLY A 157 -16.47 -5.10 3.38
C GLY A 157 -16.17 -3.81 2.61
N LYS A 158 -17.09 -2.83 2.58
CA LYS A 158 -16.93 -1.58 1.82
C LYS A 158 -17.26 -0.36 2.67
N ALA A 159 -16.59 0.73 2.42
CA ALA A 159 -16.86 2.04 2.99
C ALA A 159 -16.38 3.15 2.05
N THR A 160 -16.81 4.36 2.31
CA THR A 160 -16.32 5.57 1.63
C THR A 160 -16.10 6.66 2.65
N PHE A 161 -15.18 7.58 2.36
CA PHE A 161 -15.08 8.83 3.10
C PHE A 161 -14.81 9.98 2.16
N LYS A 162 -15.16 11.19 2.60
CA LYS A 162 -14.99 12.42 1.83
C LYS A 162 -13.86 13.24 2.40
N PHE A 163 -13.16 13.90 1.51
CA PHE A 163 -12.11 14.86 1.84
C PHE A 163 -12.20 16.06 0.91
N ARG A 164 -12.01 17.26 1.47
CA ARG A 164 -12.03 18.51 0.75
C ARG A 164 -10.85 19.36 1.17
N ILE A 165 -10.18 19.94 0.21
CA ILE A 165 -9.19 20.99 0.42
C ILE A 165 -9.68 22.26 -0.27
N ASN A 166 -9.70 23.35 0.48
CA ASN A 166 -10.06 24.65 -0.07
C ASN A 166 -8.80 25.41 -0.46
N TYR A 167 -8.94 26.28 -1.46
CA TYR A 167 -7.91 27.27 -1.79
C TYR A 167 -7.55 28.09 -0.53
N PRO A 168 -6.26 28.42 -0.27
CA PRO A 168 -5.07 28.23 -1.13
C PRO A 168 -4.27 26.96 -0.83
N ASP A 169 -4.82 25.96 -0.14
CA ASP A 169 -4.09 24.78 0.35
C ASP A 169 -3.91 23.69 -0.70
N TRP A 170 -3.58 24.06 -1.93
CA TRP A 170 -3.22 23.09 -2.97
C TRP A 170 -1.88 22.40 -2.67
N GLY A 171 -1.65 21.22 -3.25
CA GLY A 171 -0.40 20.49 -3.09
C GLY A 171 -0.57 18.97 -3.14
N ARG A 172 0.44 18.27 -2.65
CA ARG A 172 0.46 16.82 -2.57
C ARG A 172 -0.02 16.36 -1.20
N TYR A 173 -0.89 15.36 -1.21
CA TYR A 173 -1.45 14.78 0.02
C TYR A 173 -1.26 13.27 0.03
N LEU A 174 -0.82 12.74 1.16
CA LEU A 174 -0.82 11.31 1.45
C LEU A 174 -2.14 10.95 2.11
N ILE A 175 -2.89 10.06 1.50
CA ILE A 175 -4.08 9.45 2.07
C ILE A 175 -3.65 8.09 2.64
N TYR A 176 -3.79 7.90 3.93
CA TYR A 176 -3.35 6.71 4.66
C TYR A 176 -4.50 6.11 5.45
N VAL A 177 -4.69 4.80 5.36
CA VAL A 177 -5.73 4.06 6.06
C VAL A 177 -5.11 2.85 6.74
N LYS A 178 -5.41 2.66 8.02
CA LYS A 178 -4.92 1.54 8.83
C LYS A 178 -6.09 0.75 9.41
N ASP A 179 -6.04 -0.55 9.26
CA ASP A 179 -6.89 -1.49 9.99
C ASP A 179 -6.22 -1.79 11.34
N LYS A 180 -6.80 -1.32 12.44
CA LYS A 180 -6.27 -1.52 13.80
C LYS A 180 -6.44 -2.95 14.31
N GLU A 181 -7.34 -3.73 13.69
CA GLU A 181 -7.60 -5.11 14.07
C GLU A 181 -6.58 -6.08 13.45
N SER A 182 -6.33 -5.96 12.13
CA SER A 182 -5.34 -6.80 11.44
C SER A 182 -3.92 -6.24 11.50
N GLY A 183 -3.77 -4.94 11.74
CA GLY A 183 -2.50 -4.22 11.67
C GLY A 183 -2.09 -3.82 10.26
N HIS A 184 -2.81 -4.26 9.22
CA HIS A 184 -2.53 -3.88 7.83
C HIS A 184 -2.88 -2.41 7.59
N ALA A 185 -2.10 -1.76 6.72
CA ALA A 185 -2.36 -0.40 6.28
C ALA A 185 -2.17 -0.26 4.77
N THR A 186 -2.77 0.76 4.22
CA THR A 186 -2.66 1.12 2.81
C THR A 186 -2.63 2.63 2.65
N GLY A 187 -2.26 3.10 1.49
CA GLY A 187 -2.33 4.52 1.17
C GLY A 187 -1.78 4.83 -0.21
N GLY A 188 -1.91 6.10 -0.55
CA GLY A 188 -1.36 6.61 -1.79
C GLY A 188 -1.39 8.13 -1.80
N THR A 189 -0.71 8.73 -2.76
CA THR A 189 -0.63 10.18 -2.88
C THR A 189 -1.58 10.69 -3.94
N VAL A 190 -2.21 11.82 -3.63
CA VAL A 190 -2.99 12.60 -4.59
C VAL A 190 -2.37 13.99 -4.73
N TYR A 191 -2.43 14.56 -5.92
CA TYR A 191 -2.07 15.96 -6.14
C TYR A 191 -3.34 16.76 -6.32
N ILE A 192 -3.54 17.76 -5.45
CA ILE A 192 -4.69 18.66 -5.47
C ILE A 192 -4.23 19.99 -5.99
N CYS A 193 -4.83 20.50 -7.05
CA CYS A 193 -4.47 21.77 -7.65
C CYS A 193 -5.68 22.65 -7.90
N LEU A 194 -5.41 23.92 -8.18
CA LEU A 194 -6.44 24.86 -8.62
C LEU A 194 -6.99 24.48 -9.99
N LEU A 195 -8.29 24.58 -10.14
CA LEU A 195 -8.90 24.68 -11.45
C LEU A 195 -8.51 26.05 -12.04
N TYR A 196 -7.56 26.06 -12.96
CA TYR A 196 -7.32 27.25 -13.75
C TYR A 196 -8.45 27.34 -14.80
N THR A 197 -9.52 28.03 -14.46
CA THR A 197 -10.49 28.45 -15.48
C THR A 197 -9.78 29.46 -16.37
N SER A 198 -9.51 29.08 -17.61
CA SER A 198 -8.96 29.94 -18.64
C SER A 198 -10.03 30.94 -19.12
N ASP A 199 -10.48 31.77 -18.22
CA ASP A 199 -11.45 32.84 -18.52
C ASP A 199 -10.78 34.25 -18.60
N ALA A 200 -9.49 34.23 -18.97
CA ALA A 200 -8.72 35.46 -19.14
C ALA A 200 -8.41 35.76 -20.62
N ALA A 201 -9.33 35.44 -21.52
CA ALA A 201 -9.11 35.68 -22.95
C ALA A 201 -10.29 36.40 -23.67
N ASP A 202 -11.07 37.22 -22.97
CA ASP A 202 -12.10 38.04 -23.65
C ASP A 202 -12.10 39.51 -23.23
N ASP A 203 -10.92 40.08 -22.96
CA ASP A 203 -10.73 41.54 -23.01
C ASP A 203 -10.22 41.94 -24.40
N ARG A 204 -11.06 41.78 -25.42
CA ARG A 204 -10.91 42.53 -26.66
C ARG A 204 -11.31 43.93 -26.39
N ILE A 205 -10.33 44.78 -26.12
CA ILE A 205 -10.44 46.24 -26.23
C ILE A 205 -10.83 46.55 -27.67
N SER A 206 -12.10 46.90 -27.87
CA SER A 206 -12.56 47.52 -29.08
C SER A 206 -12.13 48.99 -29.03
N VAL A 207 -11.23 49.36 -29.91
CA VAL A 207 -10.95 50.73 -30.26
C VAL A 207 -11.69 51.07 -31.54
#